data_fbb4a1eb6f99137fe5d211a99530e446
#
_entry.id   fbb4a1eb6f99137fe5d211a99530e446
#
_cell.length_a   1.000
_cell.length_b   1.000
_cell.length_c   1.000
_cell.angle_alpha   90.00
_cell.angle_beta   90.00
_cell.angle_gamma   90.00
#
_symmetry.space_group_name_H-M   'P 1'
#
loop_
_entity.id
_entity.type
_entity.pdbx_description
1 polymer ?
#
loop_
_entity_poly.entity_id
_entity_poly.type
_entity_poly.pdbx_seq_one_letter_code
_entity_poly.pdbx_strand_id
1 'polypeptide(L)'
;MSDTPLLKGTVIKTVFAALEVITLAGILMFAFSGDDEGVWGYWGSIAAIISMLSPIFLYAIPNAIFTIRNLIMVTGDRHTPDSIKQYHKLSKRYFIWGIVTGGLYGGLLVPIFLLENIFLFSAYRKELEPPQNT
;
A
#
# COMPACT_ATOMS: atom_id res chain seq x y z
N MET A 1 6.77 -14.69 19.81
CA MET A 1 6.53 -13.28 19.93
C MET A 1 5.61 -12.74 18.93
N SER A 2 4.46 -13.30 18.93
CA SER A 2 3.47 -13.01 17.93
C SER A 2 2.76 -11.69 18.16
N ASP A 3 2.96 -11.06 19.32
CA ASP A 3 2.17 -9.88 19.67
C ASP A 3 2.96 -8.58 19.57
N THR A 4 3.96 -8.55 18.71
CA THR A 4 4.70 -7.31 18.51
C THR A 4 3.86 -6.31 17.73
N PRO A 5 3.98 -5.00 18.05
CA PRO A 5 3.30 -3.99 17.24
C PRO A 5 3.67 -4.07 15.77
N LEU A 6 4.91 -4.47 15.47
CA LEU A 6 5.36 -4.60 14.10
C LEU A 6 4.57 -5.66 13.33
N LEU A 7 4.30 -6.79 13.98
CA LEU A 7 3.50 -7.85 13.36
C LEU A 7 2.08 -7.37 13.11
N LYS A 8 1.47 -6.70 14.08
CA LYS A 8 0.12 -6.16 13.92
C LYS A 8 0.04 -5.15 12.78
N GLY A 9 1.00 -4.22 12.74
CA GLY A 9 1.06 -3.24 11.66
C GLY A 9 1.24 -3.89 10.30
N THR A 10 2.07 -4.92 10.25
CA THR A 10 2.30 -5.66 9.01
C THR A 10 1.02 -6.36 8.54
N VAL A 11 0.28 -6.98 9.44
CA VAL A 11 -0.98 -7.66 9.09
C VAL A 11 -1.99 -6.64 8.58
N ILE A 12 -2.15 -5.52 9.28
CA ILE A 12 -3.09 -4.47 8.87
C ILE A 12 -2.75 -3.97 7.47
N LYS A 13 -1.48 -3.65 7.24
CA LYS A 13 -1.06 -3.15 5.93
C LYS A 13 -1.28 -4.20 4.85
N THR A 14 -1.01 -5.45 5.15
CA THR A 14 -1.19 -6.54 4.19
C THR A 14 -2.66 -6.69 3.79
N VAL A 15 -3.57 -6.60 4.75
CA VAL A 15 -5.00 -6.67 4.46
C VAL A 15 -5.42 -5.51 3.56
N PHE A 16 -5.01 -4.28 3.89
CA PHE A 16 -5.36 -3.12 3.08
C PHE A 16 -4.78 -3.23 1.67
N ALA A 17 -3.52 -3.65 1.56
CA ALA A 17 -2.89 -3.80 0.24
C ALA A 17 -3.58 -4.86 -0.60
N ALA A 18 -3.97 -5.97 0.02
CA ALA A 18 -4.70 -7.02 -0.69
C ALA A 18 -6.05 -6.51 -1.19
N LEU A 19 -6.78 -5.77 -0.35
CA LEU A 19 -8.05 -5.20 -0.76
C LEU A 19 -7.88 -4.19 -1.91
N GLU A 20 -6.82 -3.41 -1.88
CA GLU A 20 -6.51 -2.46 -2.95
C GLU A 20 -6.26 -3.19 -4.26
N VAL A 21 -5.44 -4.23 -4.23
CA VAL A 21 -5.11 -4.99 -5.43
C VAL A 21 -6.36 -5.67 -5.98
N ILE A 22 -7.17 -6.26 -5.12
CA ILE A 22 -8.41 -6.91 -5.53
C ILE A 22 -9.36 -5.90 -6.16
N THR A 23 -9.49 -4.72 -5.55
CA THR A 23 -10.36 -3.67 -6.06
C THR A 23 -9.89 -3.19 -7.42
N LEU A 24 -8.58 -2.94 -7.58
CA LEU A 24 -8.03 -2.50 -8.86
C LEU A 24 -8.20 -3.57 -9.94
N ALA A 25 -7.97 -4.83 -9.59
CA ALA A 25 -8.19 -5.93 -10.53
C ALA A 25 -9.65 -6.01 -10.95
N GLY A 26 -10.57 -5.83 -9.99
CA GLY A 26 -12.00 -5.82 -10.30
C GLY A 26 -12.39 -4.69 -11.23
N ILE A 27 -11.86 -3.50 -11.01
CA ILE A 27 -12.12 -2.35 -11.87
C ILE A 27 -11.60 -2.61 -13.28
N LEU A 28 -10.39 -3.16 -13.41
CA LEU A 28 -9.84 -3.48 -14.72
C LEU A 28 -10.65 -4.54 -15.43
N MET A 29 -11.05 -5.59 -14.72
CA MET A 29 -11.88 -6.63 -15.31
C MET A 29 -13.21 -6.06 -15.78
N PHE A 30 -13.82 -5.18 -14.99
CA PHE A 30 -15.05 -4.51 -15.40
C PHE A 30 -14.84 -3.68 -16.67
N ALA A 31 -13.73 -2.94 -16.72
CA ALA A 31 -13.41 -2.12 -17.88
C ALA A 31 -13.24 -2.98 -19.16
N PHE A 32 -12.50 -4.09 -19.02
CA PHE A 32 -12.26 -4.97 -20.18
C PHE A 32 -13.48 -5.79 -20.57
N SER A 33 -14.47 -5.93 -19.70
CA SER A 33 -15.68 -6.67 -20.02
C SER A 33 -16.77 -5.82 -20.68
N GLY A 34 -16.53 -4.52 -20.82
CA GLY A 34 -17.52 -3.63 -21.39
C GLY A 34 -17.73 -3.89 -22.89
N ASP A 35 -18.99 -3.85 -23.31
CA ASP A 35 -19.38 -4.03 -24.71
C ASP A 35 -19.66 -2.69 -25.35
N ASP A 36 -18.71 -1.79 -25.35
CA ASP A 36 -18.90 -0.50 -25.99
C ASP A 36 -18.93 -0.66 -27.52
N GLU A 37 -19.80 0.08 -28.15
CA GLU A 37 -19.93 0.06 -29.58
C GLU A 37 -18.72 0.73 -30.21
N GLY A 38 -18.00 -0.03 -31.02
CA GLY A 38 -16.89 0.48 -31.78
C GLY A 38 -15.58 0.47 -30.99
N VAL A 39 -14.51 0.48 -31.76
CA VAL A 39 -13.15 0.38 -31.20
C VAL A 39 -12.84 1.57 -30.32
N TRP A 40 -13.23 2.77 -30.72
CA TRP A 40 -12.91 3.97 -29.98
C TRP A 40 -13.65 4.05 -28.64
N GLY A 41 -14.91 3.57 -28.59
CA GLY A 41 -15.67 3.55 -27.35
C GLY A 41 -15.02 2.64 -26.32
N TYR A 42 -14.69 1.41 -26.74
CA TYR A 42 -14.08 0.44 -25.84
C TYR A 42 -12.70 0.88 -25.38
N TRP A 43 -11.80 1.17 -26.33
CA TRP A 43 -10.43 1.55 -25.98
C TRP A 43 -10.35 2.93 -25.33
N GLY A 44 -11.26 3.84 -25.71
CA GLY A 44 -11.34 5.15 -25.08
C GLY A 44 -11.71 5.04 -23.60
N SER A 45 -12.67 4.16 -23.28
CA SER A 45 -13.07 3.94 -21.89
C SER A 45 -11.94 3.33 -21.08
N ILE A 46 -11.25 2.33 -21.64
CA ILE A 46 -10.11 1.71 -20.96
C ILE A 46 -9.02 2.74 -20.73
N ALA A 47 -8.69 3.52 -21.75
CA ALA A 47 -7.65 4.55 -21.62
C ALA A 47 -8.01 5.58 -20.56
N ALA A 48 -9.26 6.00 -20.51
CA ALA A 48 -9.72 6.97 -19.52
C ALA A 48 -9.59 6.39 -18.09
N ILE A 49 -10.02 5.15 -17.90
CA ILE A 49 -9.95 4.50 -16.59
C ILE A 49 -8.50 4.36 -16.15
N ILE A 50 -7.63 3.87 -17.04
CA ILE A 50 -6.23 3.70 -16.71
C ILE A 50 -5.57 5.05 -16.41
N SER A 51 -5.89 6.09 -17.19
CA SER A 51 -5.34 7.42 -16.95
C SER A 51 -5.80 8.00 -15.62
N MET A 52 -7.08 7.83 -15.29
CA MET A 52 -7.60 8.32 -14.02
C MET A 52 -6.99 7.60 -12.82
N LEU A 53 -6.72 6.31 -12.98
CA LEU A 53 -6.22 5.49 -11.90
C LEU A 53 -4.70 5.36 -11.87
N SER A 54 -4.00 6.01 -12.82
CA SER A 54 -2.55 5.87 -12.89
C SER A 54 -1.82 6.25 -11.60
N PRO A 55 -2.19 7.33 -10.88
CA PRO A 55 -1.54 7.60 -9.61
C PRO A 55 -1.73 6.46 -8.59
N ILE A 56 -2.92 5.86 -8.57
CA ILE A 56 -3.18 4.72 -7.70
C ILE A 56 -2.33 3.52 -8.11
N PHE A 57 -2.22 3.24 -9.41
CA PHE A 57 -1.37 2.14 -9.88
C PHE A 57 0.08 2.38 -9.52
N LEU A 58 0.58 3.60 -9.67
CA LEU A 58 1.96 3.94 -9.34
C LEU A 58 2.24 3.79 -7.85
N TYR A 59 1.23 3.95 -7.02
CA TYR A 59 1.35 3.70 -5.59
C TYR A 59 1.14 2.23 -5.25
N ALA A 60 0.07 1.63 -5.77
CA ALA A 60 -0.38 0.31 -5.33
C ALA A 60 0.57 -0.81 -5.73
N ILE A 61 1.14 -0.76 -6.94
CA ILE A 61 2.00 -1.83 -7.42
C ILE A 61 3.30 -1.90 -6.62
N PRO A 62 4.08 -0.80 -6.49
CA PRO A 62 5.27 -0.87 -5.63
C PRO A 62 4.92 -1.13 -4.17
N ASN A 63 3.80 -0.59 -3.72
CA ASN A 63 3.35 -0.81 -2.34
C ASN A 63 3.04 -2.27 -2.08
N ALA A 64 2.41 -2.96 -3.03
CA ALA A 64 2.13 -4.39 -2.89
C ALA A 64 3.42 -5.19 -2.81
N ILE A 65 4.39 -4.87 -3.64
CA ILE A 65 5.69 -5.53 -3.60
C ILE A 65 6.37 -5.31 -2.26
N PHE A 66 6.40 -4.06 -1.78
CA PHE A 66 6.95 -3.75 -0.48
C PHE A 66 6.22 -4.49 0.64
N THR A 67 4.89 -4.53 0.55
CA THR A 67 4.07 -5.18 1.57
C THR A 67 4.39 -6.68 1.67
N ILE A 68 4.53 -7.34 0.54
CA ILE A 68 4.88 -8.76 0.51
C ILE A 68 6.27 -8.97 1.11
N ARG A 69 7.23 -8.16 0.69
CA ARG A 69 8.59 -8.28 1.21
C ARG A 69 8.64 -8.00 2.71
N ASN A 70 7.88 -7.01 3.16
CA ASN A 70 7.80 -6.68 4.57
C ASN A 70 7.17 -7.83 5.38
N LEU A 71 6.12 -8.44 4.84
CA LEU A 71 5.49 -9.57 5.50
C LEU A 71 6.47 -10.73 5.66
N ILE A 72 7.21 -11.03 4.60
CA ILE A 72 8.20 -12.11 4.64
C ILE A 72 9.28 -11.79 5.66
N MET A 73 9.76 -10.55 5.68
CA MET A 73 10.82 -10.14 6.61
C MET A 73 10.35 -10.21 8.06
N VAL A 74 9.14 -9.76 8.34
CA VAL A 74 8.62 -9.72 9.71
C VAL A 74 8.27 -11.11 10.21
N THR A 75 7.70 -11.96 9.36
CA THR A 75 7.33 -13.31 9.77
C THR A 75 8.51 -14.27 9.78
N GLY A 76 9.58 -13.94 9.03
CA GLY A 76 10.80 -14.72 9.09
C GLY A 76 11.66 -14.30 10.26
N ASP A 77 12.46 -15.21 10.76
CA ASP A 77 13.34 -14.93 11.92
C ASP A 77 14.68 -14.34 11.48
N ARG A 78 14.70 -13.67 10.33
CA ARG A 78 15.95 -13.18 9.74
C ARG A 78 16.06 -11.68 9.68
N HIS A 79 15.16 -10.96 10.35
CA HIS A 79 15.24 -9.50 10.30
C HIS A 79 16.40 -9.01 11.19
N THR A 80 17.21 -8.17 10.62
CA THR A 80 18.35 -7.56 11.30
C THR A 80 18.04 -6.10 11.58
N PRO A 81 18.82 -5.43 12.47
CA PRO A 81 18.62 -3.99 12.68
C PRO A 81 18.74 -3.18 11.40
N ASP A 82 19.63 -3.58 10.48
CA ASP A 82 19.75 -2.87 9.20
C ASP A 82 18.53 -3.06 8.34
N SER A 83 17.95 -4.26 8.33
CA SER A 83 16.72 -4.51 7.58
C SER A 83 15.58 -3.67 8.13
N ILE A 84 15.47 -3.58 9.44
CA ILE A 84 14.42 -2.79 10.09
C ILE A 84 14.57 -1.31 9.71
N LYS A 85 15.77 -0.78 9.73
CA LYS A 85 16.00 0.61 9.33
C LYS A 85 15.62 0.85 7.88
N GLN A 86 16.02 -0.06 6.99
CA GLN A 86 15.69 0.04 5.57
C GLN A 86 14.19 0.02 5.36
N TYR A 87 13.49 -0.91 6.00
CA TYR A 87 12.05 -1.02 5.85
C TYR A 87 11.31 0.12 6.51
N HIS A 88 11.88 0.70 7.57
CA HIS A 88 11.32 1.91 8.16
C HIS A 88 11.35 3.08 7.16
N LYS A 89 12.47 3.24 6.45
CA LYS A 89 12.56 4.27 5.43
C LYS A 89 11.55 4.06 4.31
N LEU A 90 11.38 2.81 3.88
CA LEU A 90 10.39 2.49 2.87
C LEU A 90 8.97 2.71 3.37
N SER A 91 8.72 2.32 4.62
CA SER A 91 7.41 2.55 5.23
C SER A 91 7.06 4.03 5.28
N LYS A 92 8.02 4.86 5.66
CA LYS A 92 7.82 6.30 5.68
C LYS A 92 7.54 6.84 4.28
N ARG A 93 8.28 6.35 3.29
CA ARG A 93 8.09 6.78 1.90
C ARG A 93 6.69 6.44 1.41
N TYR A 94 6.22 5.23 1.65
CA TYR A 94 4.88 4.84 1.22
C TYR A 94 3.80 5.53 2.02
N PHE A 95 4.05 5.84 3.28
CA PHE A 95 3.12 6.62 4.08
C PHE A 95 2.89 8.00 3.45
N ILE A 96 3.96 8.68 3.11
CA ILE A 96 3.88 10.00 2.46
C ILE A 96 3.26 9.88 1.08
N TRP A 97 3.69 8.89 0.30
CA TRP A 97 3.19 8.67 -1.05
C TRP A 97 1.69 8.36 -1.05
N GLY A 98 1.24 7.57 -0.07
CA GLY A 98 -0.18 7.29 0.07
C GLY A 98 -0.99 8.55 0.35
N ILE A 99 -0.49 9.43 1.21
CA ILE A 99 -1.17 10.69 1.50
C ILE A 99 -1.23 11.56 0.24
N VAL A 100 -0.12 11.66 -0.49
CA VAL A 100 -0.06 12.45 -1.72
C VAL A 100 -1.04 11.87 -2.76
N THR A 101 -1.02 10.56 -2.94
CA THR A 101 -1.92 9.90 -3.89
C THR A 101 -3.37 10.14 -3.51
N GLY A 102 -3.70 9.98 -2.23
CA GLY A 102 -5.06 10.25 -1.77
C GLY A 102 -5.47 11.70 -1.98
N GLY A 103 -4.52 12.63 -1.80
CA GLY A 103 -4.77 14.03 -2.03
C GLY A 103 -5.07 14.37 -3.49
N LEU A 104 -4.45 13.63 -4.42
CA LEU A 104 -4.72 13.82 -5.85
C LEU A 104 -6.17 13.49 -6.22
N TYR A 105 -6.84 12.70 -5.41
CA TYR A 105 -8.25 12.36 -5.59
C TYR A 105 -9.16 13.17 -4.67
N GLY A 106 -8.78 14.41 -4.39
CA GLY A 106 -9.58 15.32 -3.59
C GLY A 106 -9.57 15.01 -2.11
N GLY A 107 -8.62 14.20 -1.66
CA GLY A 107 -8.52 13.86 -0.25
C GLY A 107 -9.44 12.74 0.20
N LEU A 108 -10.29 12.20 -0.68
CA LEU A 108 -11.25 11.16 -0.31
C LEU A 108 -10.56 9.86 0.09
N LEU A 109 -9.41 9.57 -0.51
CA LEU A 109 -8.68 8.34 -0.24
C LEU A 109 -7.62 8.50 0.84
N VAL A 110 -7.39 9.73 1.31
CA VAL A 110 -6.38 9.97 2.34
C VAL A 110 -6.63 9.14 3.61
N PRO A 111 -7.85 9.07 4.17
CA PRO A 111 -8.07 8.25 5.36
C PRO A 111 -7.73 6.78 5.16
N ILE A 112 -8.03 6.24 3.98
CA ILE A 112 -7.78 4.83 3.69
C ILE A 112 -6.28 4.57 3.63
N PHE A 113 -5.55 5.38 2.86
CA PHE A 113 -4.11 5.20 2.72
C PHE A 113 -3.37 5.55 4.01
N LEU A 114 -3.90 6.50 4.78
CA LEU A 114 -3.35 6.82 6.09
C LEU A 114 -3.47 5.62 7.04
N LEU A 115 -4.66 5.03 7.14
CA LEU A 115 -4.87 3.87 7.99
C LEU A 115 -4.01 2.68 7.56
N GLU A 116 -3.86 2.49 6.26
CA GLU A 116 -3.03 1.40 5.74
C GLU A 116 -1.60 1.51 6.25
N ASN A 117 -1.05 2.72 6.27
CA ASN A 117 0.38 2.91 6.48
C ASN A 117 0.76 3.32 7.90
N ILE A 118 -0.17 3.96 8.64
CA ILE A 118 0.18 4.56 9.93
C ILE A 118 0.60 3.52 10.96
N PHE A 119 -0.09 2.38 10.97
CA PHE A 119 0.20 1.36 11.98
C PHE A 119 1.57 0.74 11.76
N LEU A 120 1.93 0.48 10.50
CA LEU A 120 3.24 -0.07 10.20
C LEU A 120 4.33 0.96 10.46
N PHE A 121 4.12 2.19 10.03
CA PHE A 121 5.08 3.26 10.26
C PHE A 121 5.32 3.48 11.76
N SER A 122 4.25 3.53 12.54
CA SER A 122 4.37 3.69 13.98
C SER A 122 5.10 2.52 14.63
N ALA A 123 4.82 1.31 14.15
CA ALA A 123 5.48 0.12 14.68
C ALA A 123 6.98 0.15 14.41
N TYR A 124 7.38 0.52 13.20
CA TYR A 124 8.80 0.66 12.90
C TYR A 124 9.45 1.77 13.72
N ARG A 125 8.74 2.86 13.90
CA ARG A 125 9.26 3.96 14.69
C ARG A 125 9.53 3.52 16.13
N LYS A 126 8.59 2.77 16.72
CA LYS A 126 8.78 2.24 18.08
C LYS A 126 9.92 1.25 18.13
N GLU A 127 10.07 0.45 17.09
CA GLU A 127 11.13 -0.54 17.04
C GLU A 127 12.52 0.10 17.01
N LEU A 128 12.63 1.26 16.38
CA LEU A 128 13.90 1.97 16.25
C LEU A 128 14.17 2.95 17.37
N GLU A 129 13.17 3.28 18.18
CA GLU A 129 13.39 4.14 19.32
C GLU A 129 14.19 3.39 20.39
N PRO A 130 15.14 4.08 21.04
CA PRO A 130 15.85 3.45 22.15
C PRO A 130 14.87 3.08 23.25
N PRO A 131 15.10 1.96 23.94
CA PRO A 131 14.21 1.57 25.02
C PRO A 131 14.15 2.66 26.06
N GLN A 132 12.94 3.08 26.39
CA GLN A 132 12.76 4.09 27.40
C GLN A 132 12.85 3.43 28.77
N ASN A 133 13.69 3.99 29.59
CA ASN A 133 13.83 3.50 30.95
C ASN A 133 12.69 4.03 31.77
N THR A 134 11.69 3.25 31.89
CA THR A 134 10.58 3.62 32.74
C THR A 134 10.44 2.64 33.85
#